data_0e4f3d48a0fc4ac39d2dcd55b1187bd1
#
_entry.id   0e4f3d48a0fc4ac39d2dcd55b1187bd1
#
_cell.length_a   1.000
_cell.length_b   1.000
_cell.length_c   1.000
_cell.angle_alpha   90.00
_cell.angle_beta   90.00
_cell.angle_gamma   90.00
#
_symmetry.space_group_name_H-M   'P 1'
#
loop_
_entity.id
_entity.type
_entity.pdbx_description
1 polymer ?
#
loop_
_entity_poly.entity_id
_entity_poly.type
_entity_poly.pdbx_seq_one_letter_code
_entity_poly.pdbx_strand_id
1 'polypeptide(L)'
;MPRHKSAAKRMKTAEKARQRNRRMKAIARSAVTAVENEKDPEKKAGALKAAVSAVDRAAARNIIHKNKAARIKSGLSRTTSNK
;
A
#
# COMPACT_ATOMS: atom_id res chain seq x y z
N MET A 1 -32.65 14.82 16.47
CA MET A 1 -31.48 15.52 17.00
C MET A 1 -30.38 15.63 15.96
N PRO A 2 -29.86 16.84 15.73
CA PRO A 2 -28.80 17.04 14.72
C PRO A 2 -27.54 16.19 14.99
N ARG A 3 -27.26 15.91 16.26
CA ARG A 3 -26.08 15.12 16.64
C ARG A 3 -26.11 13.71 16.08
N HIS A 4 -27.29 13.10 16.05
CA HIS A 4 -27.41 11.72 15.57
C HIS A 4 -27.16 11.61 14.06
N LYS A 5 -27.66 12.58 13.31
CA LYS A 5 -27.43 12.61 11.86
C LYS A 5 -25.95 12.83 11.53
N SER A 6 -25.31 13.74 12.26
CA SER A 6 -23.89 14.02 12.11
C SER A 6 -23.04 12.78 12.43
N ALA A 7 -23.36 12.10 13.54
CA ALA A 7 -22.64 10.90 13.95
C ALA A 7 -22.79 9.79 12.94
N ALA A 8 -24.02 9.58 12.43
CA ALA A 8 -24.26 8.55 11.41
C ALA A 8 -23.48 8.84 10.13
N LYS A 9 -23.44 10.10 9.71
CA LYS A 9 -22.69 10.51 8.52
C LYS A 9 -21.20 10.28 8.72
N ARG A 10 -20.67 10.62 9.91
CA ARG A 10 -19.26 10.39 10.24
C ARG A 10 -18.92 8.91 10.24
N MET A 11 -19.81 8.08 10.75
CA MET A 11 -19.61 6.64 10.78
C MET A 11 -19.53 6.08 9.36
N LYS A 12 -20.43 6.49 8.48
CA LYS A 12 -20.43 6.07 7.08
C LYS A 12 -19.15 6.53 6.37
N THR A 13 -18.73 7.77 6.60
CA THR A 13 -17.52 8.32 6.01
C THR A 13 -16.28 7.58 6.52
N ALA A 14 -16.23 7.32 7.82
CA ALA A 14 -15.11 6.59 8.44
C ALA A 14 -15.04 5.16 7.91
N GLU A 15 -16.18 4.51 7.71
CA GLU A 15 -16.23 3.16 7.20
C GLU A 15 -15.76 3.09 5.75
N LYS A 16 -16.18 4.04 4.92
CA LYS A 16 -15.72 4.14 3.54
C LYS A 16 -14.20 4.34 3.48
N ALA A 17 -13.66 5.21 4.35
CA ALA A 17 -12.24 5.46 4.43
C ALA A 17 -11.49 4.20 4.88
N ARG A 18 -12.05 3.47 5.86
CA ARG A 18 -11.46 2.22 6.35
C ARG A 18 -11.39 1.17 5.25
N GLN A 19 -12.48 1.01 4.48
CA GLN A 19 -12.52 0.08 3.37
C GLN A 19 -11.52 0.45 2.28
N ARG A 20 -11.43 1.74 1.97
CA ARG A 20 -10.46 2.24 0.99
C ARG A 20 -9.04 1.98 1.45
N ASN A 21 -8.74 2.25 2.72
CA ASN A 21 -7.42 2.01 3.30
C ASN A 21 -7.05 0.54 3.28
N ARG A 22 -8.00 -0.32 3.63
CA ARG A 22 -7.81 -1.78 3.58
C ARG A 22 -7.50 -2.24 2.17
N ARG A 23 -8.23 -1.71 1.19
CA ARG A 23 -8.02 -2.03 -0.22
C ARG A 23 -6.64 -1.60 -0.69
N MET A 24 -6.21 -0.40 -0.32
CA MET A 24 -4.89 0.11 -0.71
C MET A 24 -3.77 -0.69 -0.04
N LYS A 25 -3.94 -1.10 1.20
CA LYS A 25 -2.98 -1.97 1.88
C LYS A 25 -2.88 -3.31 1.17
N ALA A 26 -4.02 -3.87 0.74
CA ALA A 26 -4.04 -5.13 0.02
C ALA A 26 -3.32 -5.01 -1.33
N ILE A 27 -3.54 -3.91 -2.05
CA ILE A 27 -2.87 -3.65 -3.32
C ILE A 27 -1.36 -3.56 -3.11
N ALA A 28 -0.92 -2.82 -2.10
CA ALA A 28 0.51 -2.68 -1.79
C ALA A 28 1.12 -4.02 -1.44
N ARG A 29 0.44 -4.81 -0.61
CA ARG A 29 0.91 -6.14 -0.20
C ARG A 29 0.99 -7.08 -1.40
N SER A 30 -0.02 -7.07 -2.27
CA SER A 30 -0.04 -7.90 -3.47
C SER A 30 1.11 -7.53 -4.41
N ALA A 31 1.38 -6.24 -4.56
CA ALA A 31 2.46 -5.76 -5.41
C ALA A 31 3.83 -6.22 -4.88
N VAL A 32 4.03 -6.13 -3.56
CA VAL A 32 5.26 -6.60 -2.91
C VAL A 32 5.44 -8.11 -3.12
N THR A 33 4.36 -8.87 -2.91
CA THR A 33 4.39 -10.33 -3.11
C THR A 33 4.72 -10.68 -4.56
N ALA A 34 4.19 -9.92 -5.51
CA ALA A 34 4.47 -10.14 -6.93
C ALA A 34 5.95 -9.95 -7.23
N VAL A 35 6.60 -8.97 -6.62
CA VAL A 35 8.05 -8.76 -6.77
C VAL A 35 8.82 -9.95 -6.23
N GLU A 36 8.45 -10.41 -5.04
CA GLU A 36 9.13 -11.53 -4.38
C GLU A 36 8.99 -12.83 -5.17
N ASN A 37 7.83 -13.05 -5.78
CA ASN A 37 7.55 -14.28 -6.51
C ASN A 37 8.00 -14.27 -7.96
N GLU A 38 8.33 -13.10 -8.51
CA GLU A 38 8.75 -13.02 -9.91
C GLU A 38 10.19 -13.48 -10.08
N LYS A 39 10.41 -14.40 -10.98
CA LYS A 39 11.73 -14.99 -11.26
C LYS A 39 12.44 -14.34 -12.45
N ASP A 40 11.67 -13.79 -13.38
CA ASP A 40 12.23 -13.13 -14.57
C ASP A 40 12.74 -11.74 -14.20
N PRO A 41 14.05 -11.44 -14.41
CA PRO A 41 14.61 -10.13 -14.04
C PRO A 41 13.92 -8.95 -14.70
N GLU A 42 13.49 -9.07 -15.95
CA GLU A 42 12.81 -7.98 -16.65
C GLU A 42 11.44 -7.70 -16.05
N LYS A 43 10.67 -8.78 -15.82
CA LYS A 43 9.36 -8.66 -15.20
C LYS A 43 9.47 -8.20 -13.76
N LYS A 44 10.52 -8.63 -13.07
CA LYS A 44 10.79 -8.23 -11.68
C LYS A 44 11.03 -6.72 -11.59
N ALA A 45 11.75 -6.15 -12.53
CA ALA A 45 12.00 -4.70 -12.57
C ALA A 45 10.69 -3.93 -12.72
N GLY A 46 9.80 -4.39 -13.60
CA GLY A 46 8.49 -3.79 -13.77
C GLY A 46 7.62 -3.93 -12.53
N ALA A 47 7.62 -5.12 -11.92
CA ALA A 47 6.89 -5.39 -10.68
C ALA A 47 7.43 -4.52 -9.55
N LEU A 48 8.73 -4.30 -9.49
CA LEU A 48 9.37 -3.45 -8.49
C LEU A 48 8.86 -2.01 -8.60
N LYS A 49 8.82 -1.46 -9.81
CA LYS A 49 8.30 -0.11 -10.03
C LYS A 49 6.86 0.02 -9.57
N ALA A 50 6.04 -0.96 -9.90
CA ALA A 50 4.64 -0.98 -9.50
C ALA A 50 4.50 -1.05 -7.97
N ALA A 51 5.32 -1.88 -7.33
CA ALA A 51 5.31 -2.05 -5.88
C ALA A 51 5.73 -0.76 -5.17
N VAL A 52 6.81 -0.12 -5.63
CA VAL A 52 7.29 1.14 -5.06
C VAL A 52 6.21 2.22 -5.20
N SER A 53 5.58 2.31 -6.37
CA SER A 53 4.51 3.26 -6.61
C SER A 53 3.32 3.04 -5.67
N ALA A 54 2.91 1.79 -5.47
CA ALA A 54 1.80 1.45 -4.59
C ALA A 54 2.12 1.78 -3.13
N VAL A 55 3.34 1.47 -2.68
CA VAL A 55 3.80 1.76 -1.31
C VAL A 55 3.88 3.26 -1.09
N ASP A 56 4.42 4.01 -2.05
CA ASP A 56 4.51 5.47 -1.96
C ASP A 56 3.13 6.12 -1.90
N ARG A 57 2.18 5.62 -2.69
CA ARG A 57 0.80 6.12 -2.65
C ARG A 57 0.16 5.90 -1.29
N ALA A 58 0.34 4.71 -0.74
CA ALA A 58 -0.19 4.38 0.58
C ALA A 58 0.43 5.27 1.66
N ALA A 59 1.73 5.53 1.58
CA ALA A 59 2.42 6.42 2.51
C ALA A 59 1.94 7.87 2.37
N ALA A 60 1.75 8.34 1.13
CA ALA A 60 1.28 9.69 0.86
C ALA A 60 -0.10 9.95 1.45
N ARG A 61 -0.94 8.91 1.52
CA ARG A 61 -2.28 9.00 2.09
C ARG A 61 -2.32 8.62 3.58
N ASN A 62 -1.16 8.44 4.20
CA ASN A 62 -1.02 8.06 5.61
C ASN A 62 -1.68 6.73 5.95
N ILE A 63 -1.86 5.86 4.98
CA ILE A 63 -2.39 4.51 5.18
C ILE A 63 -1.33 3.65 5.86
N ILE A 64 -0.08 3.81 5.43
CA ILE A 64 1.08 3.25 6.13
C ILE A 64 2.02 4.40 6.49
N HIS A 65 2.77 4.22 7.57
CA HIS A 65 3.71 5.22 8.02
C HIS A 65 4.90 5.30 7.06
N LYS A 66 5.45 6.49 6.88
CA LYS A 66 6.59 6.70 5.97
C LYS A 66 7.80 5.83 6.31
N ASN A 67 8.02 5.55 7.58
CA ASN A 67 9.12 4.67 8.02
C ASN A 67 8.89 3.24 7.56
N LYS A 68 7.65 2.76 7.65
CA LYS A 68 7.29 1.43 7.16
C LYS A 68 7.46 1.36 5.64
N ALA A 69 7.03 2.40 4.93
CA ALA A 69 7.21 2.48 3.48
C ALA A 69 8.68 2.42 3.10
N ALA A 70 9.54 3.14 3.83
CA ALA A 70 10.97 3.13 3.59
C ALA A 70 11.57 1.74 3.79
N ARG A 71 11.14 1.02 4.83
CA ARG A 71 11.58 -0.35 5.09
C ARG A 71 11.18 -1.30 3.96
N ILE A 72 9.93 -1.18 3.51
CA ILE A 72 9.42 -2.01 2.41
C ILE A 72 10.23 -1.75 1.14
N LYS A 73 10.46 -0.48 0.81
CA LYS A 73 11.22 -0.11 -0.37
C LYS A 73 12.67 -0.61 -0.30
N SER A 74 13.30 -0.50 0.87
CA SER A 74 14.66 -1.03 1.08
C SER A 74 14.70 -2.54 0.88
N GLY A 75 13.72 -3.26 1.44
CA GLY A 75 13.61 -4.70 1.29
C GLY A 75 13.45 -5.10 -0.17
N LEU A 76 12.60 -4.38 -0.91
CA LEU A 76 12.37 -4.64 -2.33
C LEU A 76 13.65 -4.41 -3.15
N SER A 77 14.38 -3.34 -2.87
CA SER A 77 15.65 -3.04 -3.53
C SER A 77 16.66 -4.15 -3.31
N ARG A 78 16.77 -4.63 -2.06
CA ARG A 78 17.68 -5.72 -1.72
C ARG A 78 17.30 -7.01 -2.44
N THR A 79 16.02 -7.33 -2.48
CA THR A 79 15.52 -8.52 -3.15
C THR A 79 15.85 -8.49 -4.65
N THR A 80 15.78 -7.31 -5.26
CA THR A 80 16.09 -7.14 -6.67
C THR A 80 17.59 -7.17 -6.94
N SER A 81 18.38 -6.61 -6.02
CA SER A 81 19.85 -6.56 -6.16
C SER A 81 20.53 -7.89 -5.88
N ASN A 82 19.98 -8.68 -4.95
CA ASN A 82 20.54 -9.97 -4.56
C ASN A 82 20.06 -11.06 -5.51
N LYS A 83 20.87 -11.36 -6.46
CA LYS A 83 20.61 -12.48 -7.38
C LYS A 83 21.50 -13.64 -7.09
#